data_7c960f8013bef544054d5707d87dd085
#
_entry.id   7c960f8013bef544054d5707d87dd085
#
_cell.length_a   1.000
_cell.length_b   1.000
_cell.length_c   1.000
_cell.angle_alpha   90.00
_cell.angle_beta   90.00
_cell.angle_gamma   90.00
#
_symmetry.space_group_name_H-M   'P 1'
#
loop_
_entity.id
_entity.type
_entity.pdbx_description
1 polymer ?
#
loop_
_entity_poly.entity_id
_entity_poly.type
_entity_poly.pdbx_seq_one_letter_code
_entity_poly.pdbx_strand_id
1 'polypeptide(L)'
;MALQRLGLRTVADLAAAPRAPLARRFGPGLLLRLDQASGAQAEEISPLADPPHFGARMALPDPIGLADDVMAGTERLLSRLCARLKAHEMGARVLCLTLRRVDQGSQQLELRLASAMRDPHRILPLFRRGVEGIEAGFGIDQLRLEAVQIEPLPMQQLGHGGPPGQDGLDDLLTRIGNRIGLENVLRFLPADSHIPERAFLIAPAAYSAPENGPWAAPRPRPLRLFPPEPIAGTGARPPKHFRWRRMALAAARATGPERIAPEWWLEDDNWRSGVRDYWQVETLQGRRLWLYYTPQNPGWFVQGEFA
;
A
#
# COMPACT_ATOMS: atom_id res chain seq x y z
N MET A 1 10.24 37.82 -16.11
CA MET A 1 9.89 39.18 -15.66
C MET A 1 10.88 40.27 -16.09
N ALA A 2 12.19 40.00 -16.27
CA ALA A 2 13.16 41.03 -16.68
C ALA A 2 12.94 41.52 -18.13
N LEU A 3 12.61 40.66 -19.07
CA LEU A 3 12.30 40.99 -20.45
C LEU A 3 11.01 41.82 -20.57
N GLN A 4 9.98 41.47 -19.81
CA GLN A 4 8.70 42.21 -19.80
C GLN A 4 8.87 43.68 -19.34
N ARG A 5 9.79 43.97 -18.42
CA ARG A 5 10.11 45.34 -17.97
C ARG A 5 10.76 46.18 -19.08
N LEU A 6 11.30 45.54 -20.13
CA LEU A 6 11.86 46.20 -21.32
C LEU A 6 10.86 46.29 -22.47
N GLY A 7 9.60 45.90 -22.23
CA GLY A 7 8.57 45.87 -23.27
C GLY A 7 8.62 44.64 -24.19
N LEU A 8 9.55 43.70 -23.97
CA LEU A 8 9.71 42.50 -24.76
C LEU A 8 8.76 41.41 -24.20
N ARG A 9 7.62 41.21 -24.80
CA ARG A 9 6.56 40.33 -24.33
C ARG A 9 6.38 39.06 -25.16
N THR A 10 6.84 39.08 -26.40
CA THR A 10 6.70 37.98 -27.35
C THR A 10 8.07 37.55 -27.90
N VAL A 11 8.14 36.38 -28.48
CA VAL A 11 9.34 35.89 -29.21
C VAL A 11 9.63 36.78 -30.40
N ALA A 12 8.60 37.32 -31.07
CA ALA A 12 8.73 38.25 -32.17
C ALA A 12 9.42 39.59 -31.72
N ASP A 13 9.05 40.11 -30.53
CA ASP A 13 9.72 41.32 -30.01
C ASP A 13 11.20 41.05 -29.72
N LEU A 14 11.54 39.86 -29.20
CA LEU A 14 12.92 39.44 -29.00
C LEU A 14 13.71 39.28 -30.31
N ALA A 15 13.08 38.70 -31.33
CA ALA A 15 13.69 38.51 -32.64
C ALA A 15 13.94 39.83 -33.36
N ALA A 16 13.04 40.83 -33.19
CA ALA A 16 13.18 42.16 -33.77
C ALA A 16 14.18 43.04 -33.02
N ALA A 17 14.50 42.73 -31.76
CA ALA A 17 15.40 43.55 -30.95
C ALA A 17 16.88 43.36 -31.34
N PRO A 18 17.73 44.39 -31.22
CA PRO A 18 19.15 44.31 -31.50
C PRO A 18 19.84 43.23 -30.63
N ARG A 19 20.55 42.31 -31.26
CA ARG A 19 21.15 41.14 -30.58
C ARG A 19 22.25 41.49 -29.59
N ALA A 20 23.11 42.47 -29.93
CA ALA A 20 24.26 42.86 -29.09
C ALA A 20 23.86 43.41 -27.72
N PRO A 21 22.88 44.32 -27.58
CA PRO A 21 22.34 44.74 -26.29
C PRO A 21 21.69 43.61 -25.48
N LEU A 22 20.97 42.69 -26.15
CA LEU A 22 20.37 41.52 -25.49
C LEU A 22 21.45 40.59 -24.93
N ALA A 23 22.48 40.27 -25.73
CA ALA A 23 23.60 39.44 -25.30
C ALA A 23 24.37 40.05 -24.12
N ARG A 24 24.60 41.37 -24.16
CA ARG A 24 25.32 42.08 -23.10
C ARG A 24 24.55 42.10 -21.77
N ARG A 25 23.21 42.18 -21.83
CA ARG A 25 22.38 42.30 -20.65
C ARG A 25 21.92 40.96 -20.08
N PHE A 26 21.65 39.96 -20.91
CA PHE A 26 21.07 38.67 -20.55
C PHE A 26 22.00 37.47 -20.80
N GLY A 27 23.17 37.76 -21.34
CA GLY A 27 24.13 36.74 -21.72
C GLY A 27 23.86 36.11 -23.09
N PRO A 28 24.84 35.36 -23.64
CA PRO A 28 24.74 34.74 -24.99
C PRO A 28 23.70 33.59 -24.99
N GLY A 29 23.38 33.01 -23.82
CA GLY A 29 22.43 31.91 -23.72
C GLY A 29 21.00 32.28 -24.14
N LEU A 30 20.58 33.54 -23.97
CA LEU A 30 19.28 34.00 -24.44
C LEU A 30 19.18 33.93 -25.98
N LEU A 31 20.23 34.39 -26.66
CA LEU A 31 20.28 34.37 -28.14
C LEU A 31 20.38 32.96 -28.66
N LEU A 32 21.15 32.08 -28.01
CA LEU A 32 21.22 30.67 -28.35
C LEU A 32 19.84 30.03 -28.30
N ARG A 33 19.08 30.22 -27.21
CA ARG A 33 17.74 29.71 -27.10
C ARG A 33 16.73 30.29 -28.08
N LEU A 34 16.89 31.57 -28.43
CA LEU A 34 16.08 32.21 -29.45
C LEU A 34 16.36 31.61 -30.84
N ASP A 35 17.63 31.38 -31.17
CA ASP A 35 18.04 30.77 -32.43
C ASP A 35 17.57 29.29 -32.53
N GLN A 36 17.65 28.54 -31.45
CA GLN A 36 17.10 27.18 -31.36
C GLN A 36 15.58 27.18 -31.52
N ALA A 37 14.87 28.08 -30.82
CA ALA A 37 13.41 28.17 -30.88
C ALA A 37 12.90 28.61 -32.27
N SER A 38 13.70 29.40 -33.02
CA SER A 38 13.38 29.83 -34.37
C SER A 38 13.86 28.85 -35.47
N GLY A 39 14.58 27.77 -35.11
CA GLY A 39 15.17 26.83 -36.04
C GLY A 39 16.43 27.37 -36.75
N ALA A 40 16.95 28.51 -36.36
CA ALA A 40 18.19 29.09 -36.91
C ALA A 40 19.45 28.34 -36.47
N GLN A 41 19.36 27.66 -35.30
CA GLN A 41 20.41 26.80 -34.77
C GLN A 41 19.81 25.43 -34.40
N ALA A 42 20.47 24.36 -34.82
CA ALA A 42 20.07 23.00 -34.49
C ALA A 42 20.19 22.75 -32.97
N GLU A 43 19.20 22.08 -32.41
CA GLU A 43 19.21 21.60 -31.02
C GLU A 43 19.22 20.07 -31.04
N GLU A 44 20.08 19.46 -30.23
CA GLU A 44 20.01 18.02 -30.02
C GLU A 44 18.76 17.68 -29.23
N ILE A 45 17.83 17.00 -29.87
CA ILE A 45 16.65 16.45 -29.22
C ILE A 45 17.04 15.08 -28.67
N SER A 46 17.07 14.94 -27.36
CA SER A 46 17.18 13.66 -26.68
C SER A 46 15.77 13.20 -26.30
N PRO A 47 15.11 12.37 -27.10
CA PRO A 47 13.80 11.85 -26.77
C PRO A 47 13.89 11.00 -25.48
N LEU A 48 12.89 11.13 -24.61
CA LEU A 48 12.73 10.18 -23.51
C LEU A 48 12.53 8.79 -24.13
N ALA A 49 13.38 7.84 -23.73
CA ALA A 49 13.17 6.45 -24.09
C ALA A 49 11.82 5.97 -23.55
N ASP A 50 11.07 5.24 -24.38
CA ASP A 50 9.87 4.58 -23.89
C ASP A 50 10.23 3.66 -22.74
N PRO A 51 9.43 3.63 -21.67
CA PRO A 51 9.66 2.70 -20.56
C PRO A 51 9.67 1.26 -21.11
N PRO A 52 10.56 0.39 -20.60
CA PRO A 52 10.68 -0.97 -21.09
C PRO A 52 9.35 -1.71 -20.91
N HIS A 53 8.79 -2.18 -22.02
CA HIS A 53 7.56 -2.96 -22.02
C HIS A 53 7.89 -4.45 -21.85
N PHE A 54 7.36 -5.04 -20.78
CA PHE A 54 7.51 -6.46 -20.47
C PHE A 54 6.25 -7.23 -20.87
N GLY A 55 6.28 -7.86 -22.02
CA GLY A 55 5.19 -8.67 -22.55
C GLY A 55 5.69 -9.81 -23.45
N ALA A 56 4.89 -10.86 -23.53
CA ALA A 56 5.07 -11.98 -24.42
C ALA A 56 3.73 -12.33 -25.07
N ARG A 57 3.73 -12.70 -26.33
CA ARG A 57 2.53 -13.15 -27.04
C ARG A 57 2.78 -14.45 -27.79
N MET A 58 1.72 -15.21 -28.03
CA MET A 58 1.72 -16.45 -28.77
C MET A 58 0.43 -16.55 -29.59
N ALA A 59 0.54 -16.76 -30.88
CA ALA A 59 -0.58 -17.16 -31.72
C ALA A 59 -0.63 -18.69 -31.75
N LEU A 60 -1.83 -19.23 -31.80
CA LEU A 60 -2.09 -20.67 -31.79
C LEU A 60 -2.55 -21.07 -33.23
N PRO A 61 -1.90 -22.05 -33.86
CA PRO A 61 -2.30 -22.50 -35.19
C PRO A 61 -3.72 -23.04 -35.18
N ASP A 62 -4.06 -23.83 -34.16
CA ASP A 62 -5.39 -24.36 -33.92
C ASP A 62 -5.98 -23.68 -32.65
N PRO A 63 -7.23 -23.21 -32.69
CA PRO A 63 -7.87 -22.61 -31.55
C PRO A 63 -8.03 -23.61 -30.41
N ILE A 64 -7.71 -23.18 -29.18
CA ILE A 64 -7.84 -23.98 -27.97
C ILE A 64 -9.05 -23.56 -27.14
N GLY A 65 -9.65 -24.50 -26.40
CA GLY A 65 -10.83 -24.26 -25.59
C GLY A 65 -10.74 -24.84 -24.17
N LEU A 66 -9.78 -25.73 -23.92
CA LEU A 66 -9.63 -26.36 -22.62
C LEU A 66 -8.77 -25.48 -21.70
N ALA A 67 -9.15 -25.40 -20.44
CA ALA A 67 -8.41 -24.64 -19.43
C ALA A 67 -6.95 -25.11 -19.30
N ASP A 68 -6.68 -26.40 -19.41
CA ASP A 68 -5.33 -26.95 -19.33
C ASP A 68 -4.46 -26.54 -20.51
N ASP A 69 -5.02 -26.41 -21.73
CA ASP A 69 -4.29 -25.92 -22.89
C ASP A 69 -3.92 -24.42 -22.73
N VAL A 70 -4.87 -23.64 -22.20
CA VAL A 70 -4.62 -22.23 -21.85
C VAL A 70 -3.52 -22.11 -20.79
N MET A 71 -3.55 -22.96 -19.76
CA MET A 71 -2.52 -22.99 -18.72
C MET A 71 -1.15 -23.38 -19.30
N ALA A 72 -1.07 -24.36 -20.21
CA ALA A 72 0.17 -24.73 -20.87
C ALA A 72 0.72 -23.59 -21.75
N GLY A 73 -0.15 -22.88 -22.48
CA GLY A 73 0.21 -21.67 -23.21
C GLY A 73 0.71 -20.55 -22.30
N THR A 74 0.02 -20.34 -21.19
CA THR A 74 0.38 -19.34 -20.17
C THR A 74 1.75 -19.65 -19.54
N GLU A 75 2.05 -20.91 -19.25
CA GLU A 75 3.36 -21.34 -18.73
C GLU A 75 4.51 -20.94 -19.65
N ARG A 76 4.35 -21.18 -20.97
CA ARG A 76 5.36 -20.80 -21.99
C ARG A 76 5.57 -19.29 -22.05
N LEU A 77 4.47 -18.51 -22.01
CA LEU A 77 4.55 -17.05 -21.99
C LEU A 77 5.19 -16.54 -20.70
N LEU A 78 4.82 -17.13 -19.58
CA LEU A 78 5.33 -16.76 -18.25
C LEU A 78 6.83 -17.03 -18.15
N SER A 79 7.32 -18.17 -18.65
CA SER A 79 8.74 -18.50 -18.66
C SER A 79 9.54 -17.47 -19.47
N ARG A 80 9.05 -17.04 -20.64
CA ARG A 80 9.67 -15.99 -21.47
C ARG A 80 9.65 -14.63 -20.79
N LEU A 81 8.52 -14.26 -20.18
CA LEU A 81 8.36 -12.99 -19.47
C LEU A 81 9.27 -12.92 -18.25
N CYS A 82 9.29 -13.96 -17.43
CA CYS A 82 10.12 -14.02 -16.22
C CYS A 82 11.63 -14.01 -16.54
N ALA A 83 12.05 -14.64 -17.63
CA ALA A 83 13.44 -14.56 -18.11
C ALA A 83 13.83 -13.11 -18.46
N ARG A 84 12.94 -12.37 -19.13
CA ARG A 84 13.16 -10.95 -19.45
C ARG A 84 13.19 -10.07 -18.20
N LEU A 85 12.25 -10.29 -17.28
CA LEU A 85 12.23 -9.58 -16.00
C LEU A 85 13.53 -9.83 -15.21
N LYS A 86 14.00 -11.07 -15.18
CA LYS A 86 15.27 -11.43 -14.53
C LYS A 86 16.48 -10.71 -15.15
N ALA A 87 16.54 -10.62 -16.49
CA ALA A 87 17.63 -9.94 -17.18
C ALA A 87 17.70 -8.43 -16.88
N HIS A 88 16.59 -7.83 -16.45
CA HIS A 88 16.50 -6.41 -16.09
C HIS A 88 16.39 -6.18 -14.57
N GLU A 89 16.60 -7.22 -13.74
CA GLU A 89 16.48 -7.17 -12.28
C GLU A 89 15.12 -6.65 -11.79
N MET A 90 14.06 -6.96 -12.53
CA MET A 90 12.70 -6.58 -12.21
C MET A 90 11.87 -7.78 -11.75
N GLY A 91 10.80 -7.50 -11.02
CA GLY A 91 9.73 -8.43 -10.68
C GLY A 91 8.36 -7.86 -11.05
N ALA A 92 7.41 -8.72 -11.37
CA ALA A 92 6.05 -8.31 -11.65
C ALA A 92 5.25 -8.12 -10.34
N ARG A 93 4.43 -7.08 -10.31
CA ARG A 93 3.41 -6.82 -9.26
C ARG A 93 2.00 -7.03 -9.80
N VAL A 94 1.79 -6.70 -11.06
CA VAL A 94 0.52 -6.91 -11.73
C VAL A 94 0.80 -7.55 -13.09
N LEU A 95 0.17 -8.69 -13.33
CA LEU A 95 0.21 -9.41 -14.59
C LEU A 95 -1.17 -9.38 -15.23
N CYS A 96 -1.22 -9.17 -16.55
CA CYS A 96 -2.44 -9.24 -17.34
C CYS A 96 -2.29 -10.31 -18.43
N LEU A 97 -3.13 -11.33 -18.35
CA LEU A 97 -3.26 -12.35 -19.39
C LEU A 97 -4.46 -11.98 -20.28
N THR A 98 -4.21 -11.66 -21.53
CA THR A 98 -5.24 -11.40 -22.53
C THR A 98 -5.39 -12.62 -23.43
N LEU A 99 -6.62 -13.09 -23.55
CA LEU A 99 -7.01 -14.20 -24.41
C LEU A 99 -7.88 -13.64 -25.53
N ARG A 100 -7.44 -13.79 -26.78
CA ARG A 100 -8.21 -13.40 -27.95
C ARG A 100 -8.92 -14.64 -28.50
N ARG A 101 -10.19 -14.50 -28.81
CA ARG A 101 -11.02 -15.55 -29.40
C ARG A 101 -11.08 -15.40 -30.92
N VAL A 102 -11.38 -16.49 -31.57
CA VAL A 102 -11.55 -16.54 -33.05
C VAL A 102 -12.64 -15.56 -33.55
N ASP A 103 -13.70 -15.34 -32.75
CA ASP A 103 -14.78 -14.39 -33.04
C ASP A 103 -14.40 -12.92 -32.76
N GLN A 104 -13.11 -12.63 -32.62
CA GLN A 104 -12.52 -11.32 -32.27
C GLN A 104 -12.87 -10.78 -30.88
N GLY A 105 -13.62 -11.53 -30.06
CA GLY A 105 -13.78 -11.23 -28.65
C GLY A 105 -12.46 -11.37 -27.89
N SER A 106 -12.28 -10.61 -26.83
CA SER A 106 -11.14 -10.76 -25.94
C SER A 106 -11.57 -10.77 -24.49
N GLN A 107 -10.88 -11.57 -23.68
CA GLN A 107 -11.04 -11.59 -22.23
C GLN A 107 -9.69 -11.30 -21.59
N GLN A 108 -9.72 -10.61 -20.46
CA GLN A 108 -8.53 -10.26 -19.71
C GLN A 108 -8.63 -10.82 -18.29
N LEU A 109 -7.53 -11.39 -17.83
CA LEU A 109 -7.37 -11.88 -16.49
C LEU A 109 -6.21 -11.12 -15.83
N GLU A 110 -6.54 -10.28 -14.85
CA GLU A 110 -5.55 -9.56 -14.06
C GLU A 110 -5.19 -10.37 -12.82
N LEU A 111 -3.90 -10.53 -12.59
CA LEU A 111 -3.33 -11.16 -11.40
C LEU A 111 -2.47 -10.15 -10.66
N ARG A 112 -2.86 -9.82 -9.43
CA ARG A 112 -2.11 -8.95 -8.53
C ARG A 112 -1.30 -9.77 -7.55
N LEU A 113 -0.03 -9.44 -7.38
CA LEU A 113 0.91 -10.13 -6.50
C LEU A 113 1.17 -9.28 -5.25
N ALA A 114 1.19 -9.91 -4.08
CA ALA A 114 1.43 -9.24 -2.80
C ALA A 114 2.88 -8.71 -2.67
N SER A 115 3.82 -9.31 -3.39
CA SER A 115 5.21 -8.86 -3.52
C SER A 115 5.67 -8.96 -4.96
N ALA A 116 6.74 -8.25 -5.33
CA ALA A 116 7.35 -8.37 -6.64
C ALA A 116 7.87 -9.79 -6.87
N MET A 117 7.49 -10.43 -7.97
CA MET A 117 7.81 -11.83 -8.24
C MET A 117 8.19 -12.04 -9.71
N ARG A 118 9.08 -13.00 -9.95
CA ARG A 118 9.49 -13.44 -11.31
C ARG A 118 9.76 -14.95 -11.41
N ASP A 119 9.21 -15.73 -10.47
CA ASP A 119 9.29 -17.19 -10.51
C ASP A 119 8.03 -17.75 -11.21
N PRO A 120 8.18 -18.35 -12.41
CA PRO A 120 7.03 -18.85 -13.15
C PRO A 120 6.30 -19.99 -12.41
N HIS A 121 7.01 -20.83 -11.65
CA HIS A 121 6.40 -21.93 -10.91
C HIS A 121 5.50 -21.45 -9.75
N ARG A 122 5.84 -20.34 -9.13
CA ARG A 122 5.01 -19.73 -8.07
C ARG A 122 3.84 -18.95 -8.65
N ILE A 123 4.02 -18.30 -9.80
CA ILE A 123 2.98 -17.46 -10.43
C ILE A 123 1.94 -18.29 -11.17
N LEU A 124 2.36 -19.31 -11.92
CA LEU A 124 1.46 -20.09 -12.79
C LEU A 124 0.21 -20.63 -12.08
N PRO A 125 0.30 -21.25 -10.90
CA PRO A 125 -0.88 -21.79 -10.19
C PRO A 125 -1.92 -20.74 -9.84
N LEU A 126 -1.52 -19.47 -9.71
CA LEU A 126 -2.40 -18.36 -9.34
C LEU A 126 -3.36 -17.99 -10.48
N PHE A 127 -3.01 -18.29 -11.74
CA PHE A 127 -3.88 -18.08 -12.90
C PHE A 127 -5.00 -19.11 -13.01
N ARG A 128 -4.83 -20.32 -12.45
CA ARG A 128 -5.74 -21.46 -12.68
C ARG A 128 -7.21 -21.11 -12.46
N ARG A 129 -7.53 -20.52 -11.31
CA ARG A 129 -8.91 -20.18 -10.97
C ARG A 129 -9.55 -19.18 -11.96
N GLY A 130 -8.78 -18.21 -12.41
CA GLY A 130 -9.26 -17.22 -13.38
C GLY A 130 -9.45 -17.85 -14.75
N VAL A 131 -8.53 -18.74 -15.17
CA VAL A 131 -8.58 -19.46 -16.45
C VAL A 131 -9.77 -20.41 -16.49
N GLU A 132 -10.12 -21.08 -15.40
CA GLU A 132 -11.30 -21.95 -15.29
C GLU A 132 -12.64 -21.20 -15.50
N GLY A 133 -12.65 -19.89 -15.25
CA GLY A 133 -13.81 -19.02 -15.46
C GLY A 133 -13.90 -18.39 -16.85
N ILE A 134 -12.98 -18.70 -17.78
CA ILE A 134 -12.95 -18.10 -19.11
C ILE A 134 -13.91 -18.83 -20.06
N GLU A 135 -14.70 -18.05 -20.80
CA GLU A 135 -15.53 -18.56 -21.87
C GLU A 135 -14.75 -18.58 -23.19
N ALA A 136 -14.28 -19.75 -23.60
CA ALA A 136 -13.49 -19.91 -24.83
C ALA A 136 -14.31 -19.67 -26.11
N GLY A 137 -15.64 -19.81 -26.08
CA GLY A 137 -16.51 -19.67 -27.26
C GLY A 137 -16.12 -20.64 -28.37
N PHE A 138 -15.83 -20.12 -29.58
CA PHE A 138 -15.36 -20.91 -30.72
C PHE A 138 -13.85 -21.23 -30.64
N GLY A 139 -13.20 -20.93 -29.54
CA GLY A 139 -11.79 -21.17 -29.29
C GLY A 139 -10.97 -19.90 -29.19
N ILE A 140 -9.82 -20.01 -28.54
CA ILE A 140 -8.82 -18.96 -28.31
C ILE A 140 -7.70 -19.16 -29.33
N ASP A 141 -7.41 -18.15 -30.13
CA ASP A 141 -6.38 -18.17 -31.16
C ASP A 141 -5.09 -17.42 -30.78
N GLN A 142 -5.14 -16.60 -29.73
CA GLN A 142 -3.97 -15.86 -29.26
C GLN A 142 -3.97 -15.67 -27.76
N LEU A 143 -2.80 -15.83 -27.17
CA LEU A 143 -2.50 -15.50 -25.79
C LEU A 143 -1.46 -14.36 -25.73
N ARG A 144 -1.67 -13.39 -24.86
CA ARG A 144 -0.72 -12.31 -24.55
C ARG A 144 -0.61 -12.16 -23.04
N LEU A 145 0.60 -12.19 -22.53
CA LEU A 145 0.89 -11.97 -21.11
C LEU A 145 1.79 -10.76 -20.96
N GLU A 146 1.40 -9.84 -20.09
CA GLU A 146 2.12 -8.59 -19.83
C GLU A 146 2.30 -8.37 -18.33
N ALA A 147 3.47 -7.85 -17.96
CA ALA A 147 3.68 -7.27 -16.64
C ALA A 147 3.32 -5.78 -16.71
N VAL A 148 2.11 -5.46 -16.24
CA VAL A 148 1.55 -4.10 -16.28
C VAL A 148 2.20 -3.20 -15.23
N GLN A 149 2.51 -3.78 -14.06
CA GLN A 149 3.25 -3.12 -13.01
C GLN A 149 4.45 -3.96 -12.61
N ILE A 150 5.60 -3.32 -12.54
CA ILE A 150 6.87 -3.94 -12.19
C ILE A 150 7.55 -3.16 -11.07
N GLU A 151 8.37 -3.85 -10.29
CA GLU A 151 9.20 -3.25 -9.25
C GLU A 151 10.63 -3.81 -9.35
N PRO A 152 11.65 -3.06 -8.93
CA PRO A 152 13.01 -3.58 -8.82
C PRO A 152 13.05 -4.83 -7.93
N LEU A 153 13.65 -5.89 -8.44
CA LEU A 153 13.87 -7.13 -7.72
C LEU A 153 15.29 -7.59 -8.00
N PRO A 154 16.31 -7.04 -7.30
CA PRO A 154 17.68 -7.37 -7.50
C PRO A 154 17.95 -8.87 -7.25
N MET A 155 19.00 -9.41 -7.86
CA MET A 155 19.40 -10.79 -7.59
C MET A 155 19.92 -10.90 -6.15
N GLN A 156 19.25 -11.68 -5.31
CA GLN A 156 19.75 -12.01 -3.99
C GLN A 156 20.91 -13.01 -4.14
N GLN A 157 22.05 -12.71 -3.50
CA GLN A 157 23.11 -13.69 -3.37
C GLN A 157 22.62 -14.86 -2.51
N LEU A 158 22.90 -16.08 -2.95
CA LEU A 158 22.68 -17.29 -2.15
C LEU A 158 23.48 -17.15 -0.84
N GLY A 159 22.79 -16.93 0.27
CA GLY A 159 23.39 -16.70 1.59
C GLY A 159 22.70 -15.63 2.44
N HIS A 160 21.93 -14.75 1.84
CA HIS A 160 21.10 -13.76 2.53
C HIS A 160 19.62 -14.02 2.15
N GLY A 161 19.16 -15.24 2.38
CA GLY A 161 17.73 -15.56 2.31
C GLY A 161 16.99 -14.65 3.31
N GLY A 162 15.90 -14.02 2.89
CA GLY A 162 14.96 -13.40 3.81
C GLY A 162 14.58 -14.40 4.92
N PRO A 163 13.96 -13.96 6.00
CA PRO A 163 13.56 -14.83 7.09
C PRO A 163 12.81 -16.05 6.53
N PRO A 164 13.16 -17.29 6.98
CA PRO A 164 12.53 -18.49 6.49
C PRO A 164 10.99 -18.39 6.67
N GLY A 165 10.25 -18.57 5.58
CA GLY A 165 8.80 -18.48 5.56
C GLY A 165 8.21 -17.21 4.93
N GLN A 166 9.02 -16.18 4.61
CA GLN A 166 8.53 -14.95 3.98
C GLN A 166 7.86 -15.25 2.62
N ASP A 167 8.50 -16.08 1.79
CA ASP A 167 7.96 -16.49 0.49
C ASP A 167 6.59 -17.16 0.60
N GLY A 168 6.42 -18.05 1.60
CA GLY A 168 5.14 -18.71 1.85
C GLY A 168 4.05 -17.75 2.33
N LEU A 169 4.41 -16.72 3.10
CA LEU A 169 3.48 -15.68 3.53
C LEU A 169 3.03 -14.82 2.35
N ASP A 170 3.96 -14.41 1.49
CA ASP A 170 3.65 -13.61 0.31
C ASP A 170 2.75 -14.37 -0.68
N ASP A 171 2.97 -15.66 -0.85
CA ASP A 171 2.10 -16.53 -1.66
C ASP A 171 0.69 -16.65 -1.05
N LEU A 172 0.61 -16.76 0.27
CA LEU A 172 -0.68 -16.78 0.98
C LEU A 172 -1.41 -15.44 0.83
N LEU A 173 -0.72 -14.31 1.07
CA LEU A 173 -1.28 -12.97 0.89
C LEU A 173 -1.77 -12.76 -0.54
N THR A 174 -0.99 -13.20 -1.54
CA THR A 174 -1.38 -13.12 -2.94
C THR A 174 -2.65 -13.93 -3.22
N ARG A 175 -2.74 -15.18 -2.74
CA ARG A 175 -3.93 -16.03 -2.93
C ARG A 175 -5.17 -15.47 -2.26
N ILE A 176 -5.05 -14.99 -1.03
CA ILE A 176 -6.16 -14.36 -0.30
C ILE A 176 -6.55 -13.05 -1.01
N GLY A 177 -5.57 -12.20 -1.33
CA GLY A 177 -5.79 -10.91 -1.94
C GLY A 177 -6.46 -10.98 -3.31
N ASN A 178 -6.16 -12.00 -4.13
CA ASN A 178 -6.87 -12.20 -5.40
C ASN A 178 -8.32 -12.68 -5.24
N ARG A 179 -8.76 -13.03 -4.02
CA ARG A 179 -10.15 -13.41 -3.72
C ARG A 179 -10.97 -12.28 -3.12
N ILE A 180 -10.37 -11.51 -2.24
CA ILE A 180 -11.07 -10.48 -1.44
C ILE A 180 -10.56 -9.06 -1.69
N GLY A 181 -9.54 -8.87 -2.54
CA GLY A 181 -8.80 -7.62 -2.74
C GLY A 181 -7.55 -7.56 -1.84
N LEU A 182 -6.41 -7.16 -2.41
CA LEU A 182 -5.15 -7.00 -1.64
C LEU A 182 -5.26 -5.90 -0.59
N GLU A 183 -6.07 -4.89 -0.84
CA GLU A 183 -6.38 -3.78 0.06
C GLU A 183 -7.15 -4.22 1.31
N ASN A 184 -7.82 -5.36 1.27
CA ASN A 184 -8.62 -5.90 2.39
C ASN A 184 -7.83 -6.87 3.28
N VAL A 185 -6.60 -7.22 2.89
CA VAL A 185 -5.67 -7.98 3.73
C VAL A 185 -4.76 -7.01 4.45
N LEU A 186 -5.05 -6.77 5.73
CA LEU A 186 -4.47 -5.70 6.50
C LEU A 186 -3.42 -6.21 7.50
N ARG A 187 -2.48 -5.36 7.86
CA ARG A 187 -1.56 -5.56 8.99
C ARG A 187 -1.53 -4.34 9.90
N PHE A 188 -1.19 -4.58 11.15
CA PHE A 188 -0.90 -3.52 12.09
C PHE A 188 0.58 -3.13 11.98
N LEU A 189 0.83 -1.82 11.93
CA LEU A 189 2.16 -1.23 12.01
C LEU A 189 2.24 -0.36 13.26
N PRO A 190 3.35 -0.34 13.99
CA PRO A 190 3.50 0.57 15.12
C PRO A 190 3.49 2.02 14.64
N ALA A 191 2.90 2.90 15.42
CA ALA A 191 2.93 4.33 15.21
C ALA A 191 3.62 5.02 16.39
N ASP A 192 4.27 6.13 16.11
CA ASP A 192 4.93 6.96 17.13
C ASP A 192 3.89 7.80 17.88
N SER A 193 3.08 7.12 18.66
CA SER A 193 2.09 7.72 19.55
C SER A 193 1.93 6.86 20.81
N HIS A 194 1.85 7.52 21.96
CA HIS A 194 1.55 6.87 23.22
C HIS A 194 0.04 6.76 23.51
N ILE A 195 -0.77 7.40 22.68
CA ILE A 195 -2.23 7.30 22.74
C ILE A 195 -2.66 5.91 22.28
N PRO A 196 -3.40 5.14 23.08
CA PRO A 196 -3.73 3.74 22.78
C PRO A 196 -4.38 3.52 21.41
N GLU A 197 -5.28 4.40 21.01
CA GLU A 197 -6.01 4.34 19.74
C GLU A 197 -5.15 4.72 18.53
N ARG A 198 -4.00 5.37 18.75
CA ARG A 198 -3.08 5.88 17.75
C ARG A 198 -1.72 5.20 17.76
N ALA A 199 -1.48 4.28 18.71
CA ALA A 199 -0.23 3.54 18.83
C ALA A 199 0.02 2.56 17.68
N PHE A 200 -0.91 2.44 16.74
CA PHE A 200 -0.80 1.61 15.56
C PHE A 200 -1.48 2.24 14.35
N LEU A 201 -1.00 1.87 13.18
CA LEU A 201 -1.63 2.12 11.88
C LEU A 201 -2.12 0.79 11.31
N ILE A 202 -3.18 0.85 10.55
CA ILE A 202 -3.67 -0.29 9.77
C ILE A 202 -3.35 -0.01 8.31
N ALA A 203 -2.57 -0.89 7.69
CA ALA A 203 -2.15 -0.75 6.30
C ALA A 203 -2.35 -2.06 5.53
N PRO A 204 -2.60 -1.99 4.20
CA PRO A 204 -2.66 -3.19 3.39
C PRO A 204 -1.33 -3.95 3.44
N ALA A 205 -1.39 -5.25 3.75
CA ALA A 205 -0.22 -6.08 3.94
C ALA A 205 0.67 -6.20 2.69
N ALA A 206 0.06 -6.14 1.50
CA ALA A 206 0.76 -6.18 0.23
C ALA A 206 1.57 -4.90 -0.09
N TYR A 207 1.26 -3.79 0.56
CA TYR A 207 1.86 -2.47 0.27
C TYR A 207 2.58 -1.88 1.48
N SER A 208 2.84 -2.69 2.49
CA SER A 208 3.57 -2.29 3.69
C SER A 208 4.56 -3.38 4.10
N ALA A 209 5.72 -2.96 4.60
CA ALA A 209 6.69 -3.90 5.18
C ALA A 209 6.33 -4.22 6.63
N PRO A 210 6.49 -5.48 7.10
CA PRO A 210 6.39 -5.78 8.51
C PRO A 210 7.53 -5.07 9.26
N GLU A 211 7.23 -4.48 10.39
CA GLU A 211 8.27 -3.93 11.25
C GLU A 211 8.80 -5.04 12.16
N ASN A 212 10.12 -5.23 12.15
CA ASN A 212 10.81 -6.31 12.87
C ASN A 212 11.17 -5.93 14.32
N GLY A 213 10.78 -4.74 14.78
CA GLY A 213 11.03 -4.26 16.12
C GLY A 213 9.97 -4.73 17.14
N PRO A 214 10.33 -4.82 18.43
CA PRO A 214 9.35 -5.06 19.46
C PRO A 214 8.39 -3.87 19.55
N TRP A 215 7.09 -4.14 19.64
CA TRP A 215 6.10 -3.12 19.94
C TRP A 215 6.41 -2.51 21.31
N ALA A 216 6.70 -1.22 21.35
CA ALA A 216 7.03 -0.52 22.57
C ALA A 216 5.75 -0.27 23.42
N ALA A 217 5.18 -1.32 23.96
CA ALA A 217 4.10 -1.22 24.93
C ALA A 217 4.63 -1.57 26.33
N PRO A 218 4.90 -0.58 27.21
CA PRO A 218 5.44 -0.82 28.54
C PRO A 218 4.47 -1.59 29.45
N ARG A 219 3.20 -1.63 29.09
CA ARG A 219 2.13 -2.34 29.81
C ARG A 219 1.22 -3.09 28.84
N PRO A 220 0.59 -4.21 29.28
CA PRO A 220 -0.39 -4.93 28.46
C PRO A 220 -1.53 -4.01 28.04
N ARG A 221 -1.90 -4.06 26.76
CA ARG A 221 -3.06 -3.36 26.21
C ARG A 221 -4.22 -4.35 26.01
N PRO A 222 -5.47 -3.87 26.09
CA PRO A 222 -6.62 -4.73 25.86
C PRO A 222 -6.64 -5.23 24.41
N LEU A 223 -7.10 -6.45 24.21
CA LEU A 223 -7.26 -7.05 22.89
C LEU A 223 -8.33 -6.32 22.07
N ARG A 224 -9.33 -5.77 22.73
CA ARG A 224 -10.41 -4.99 22.12
C ARG A 224 -10.44 -3.59 22.69
N LEU A 225 -10.25 -2.59 21.84
CA LEU A 225 -10.52 -1.18 22.13
C LEU A 225 -11.84 -0.79 21.46
N PHE A 226 -12.64 0.00 22.15
CA PHE A 226 -13.89 0.54 21.65
C PHE A 226 -14.07 1.99 22.11
N PRO A 227 -14.98 2.77 21.52
CA PRO A 227 -15.29 4.10 21.98
C PRO A 227 -15.62 4.11 23.48
N PRO A 228 -15.14 5.11 24.23
CA PRO A 228 -15.36 5.17 25.66
C PRO A 228 -16.83 5.13 26.05
N GLU A 229 -17.20 4.21 26.92
CA GLU A 229 -18.56 4.05 27.43
C GLU A 229 -18.62 4.51 28.88
N PRO A 230 -19.45 5.53 29.23
CA PRO A 230 -19.51 6.05 30.58
C PRO A 230 -20.10 5.04 31.56
N ILE A 231 -19.57 5.03 32.80
CA ILE A 231 -20.11 4.26 33.91
C ILE A 231 -20.24 5.14 35.14
N ALA A 232 -21.14 4.78 36.03
CA ALA A 232 -21.28 5.45 37.31
C ALA A 232 -20.11 5.08 38.25
N GLY A 233 -19.49 6.08 38.85
CA GLY A 233 -18.41 5.91 39.81
C GLY A 233 -17.99 7.25 40.41
N THR A 234 -17.52 7.24 41.63
CA THR A 234 -17.04 8.42 42.37
C THR A 234 -15.59 8.24 42.80
N GLY A 235 -14.85 9.34 42.83
CA GLY A 235 -13.44 9.36 43.23
C GLY A 235 -12.49 8.79 42.15
N ALA A 236 -11.19 8.85 42.43
CA ALA A 236 -10.12 8.52 41.49
C ALA A 236 -9.70 7.03 41.49
N ARG A 237 -10.37 6.19 42.28
CA ARG A 237 -10.17 4.73 42.27
C ARG A 237 -11.34 4.04 41.57
N PRO A 238 -11.12 2.92 40.91
CA PRO A 238 -12.20 2.17 40.23
C PRO A 238 -13.34 1.84 41.17
N PRO A 239 -14.60 2.03 40.73
CA PRO A 239 -15.77 1.74 41.56
C PRO A 239 -15.83 0.25 41.88
N LYS A 240 -16.12 -0.09 43.14
CA LYS A 240 -16.26 -1.48 43.59
C LYS A 240 -17.40 -2.20 42.87
N HIS A 241 -18.49 -1.48 42.58
CA HIS A 241 -19.67 -1.98 41.85
C HIS A 241 -20.03 -0.96 40.78
N PHE A 242 -20.30 -1.44 39.55
CA PHE A 242 -20.72 -0.59 38.43
C PHE A 242 -21.60 -1.36 37.45
N ARG A 243 -22.36 -0.64 36.66
CA ARG A 243 -23.13 -1.22 35.56
C ARG A 243 -22.49 -0.86 34.21
N TRP A 244 -22.31 -1.85 33.39
CA TRP A 244 -21.80 -1.68 32.02
C TRP A 244 -22.53 -2.64 31.09
N ARG A 245 -23.01 -2.14 29.95
CA ARG A 245 -23.77 -2.91 28.94
C ARG A 245 -24.87 -3.78 29.55
N ARG A 246 -25.68 -3.21 30.45
CA ARG A 246 -26.77 -3.87 31.21
C ARG A 246 -26.34 -4.92 32.23
N MET A 247 -25.05 -5.16 32.39
CA MET A 247 -24.52 -6.09 33.40
C MET A 247 -24.15 -5.34 34.68
N ALA A 248 -24.47 -5.91 35.82
CA ALA A 248 -23.95 -5.50 37.11
C ALA A 248 -22.63 -6.22 37.37
N LEU A 249 -21.55 -5.46 37.52
CA LEU A 249 -20.19 -5.95 37.69
C LEU A 249 -19.64 -5.52 39.07
N ALA A 250 -18.87 -6.43 39.69
CA ALA A 250 -18.15 -6.16 40.91
C ALA A 250 -16.64 -6.30 40.68
N ALA A 251 -15.85 -5.29 41.00
CA ALA A 251 -14.40 -5.31 40.87
C ALA A 251 -13.80 -6.24 41.92
N ALA A 252 -13.07 -7.27 41.51
CA ALA A 252 -12.30 -8.16 42.36
C ALA A 252 -10.88 -7.61 42.57
N ARG A 253 -10.25 -7.12 41.52
CA ARG A 253 -8.90 -6.56 41.56
C ARG A 253 -8.80 -5.38 40.61
N ALA A 254 -8.01 -4.36 40.96
CA ALA A 254 -7.70 -3.23 40.11
C ALA A 254 -6.19 -2.95 40.16
N THR A 255 -5.56 -2.86 38.98
CA THR A 255 -4.14 -2.56 38.83
C THR A 255 -3.99 -1.25 38.05
N GLY A 256 -3.26 -0.29 38.60
CA GLY A 256 -3.07 1.04 38.02
C GLY A 256 -2.79 2.08 39.09
N PRO A 257 -2.90 3.38 38.78
CA PRO A 257 -3.20 3.92 37.47
C PRO A 257 -1.99 3.93 36.52
N GLU A 258 -2.29 3.90 35.23
CA GLU A 258 -1.38 4.35 34.20
C GLU A 258 -1.90 5.68 33.66
N ARG A 259 -1.12 6.74 33.85
CA ARG A 259 -1.50 8.08 33.41
C ARG A 259 -1.07 8.30 31.99
N ILE A 260 -2.02 8.63 31.10
CA ILE A 260 -1.79 8.97 29.71
C ILE A 260 -2.31 10.40 29.48
N ALA A 261 -1.43 11.26 28.97
CA ALA A 261 -1.76 12.63 28.62
C ALA A 261 -2.12 12.72 27.12
N PRO A 262 -2.95 13.67 26.71
CA PRO A 262 -3.14 13.97 25.29
C PRO A 262 -1.83 14.43 24.66
N GLU A 263 -1.68 14.19 23.38
CA GLU A 263 -0.59 14.74 22.57
C GLU A 263 -0.96 16.17 22.19
N TRP A 264 -0.40 17.15 22.92
CA TRP A 264 -0.78 18.57 22.85
C TRP A 264 -0.61 19.21 21.46
N TRP A 265 0.19 18.57 20.59
CA TRP A 265 0.40 18.99 19.19
C TRP A 265 -0.66 18.44 18.22
N LEU A 266 -1.56 17.57 18.71
CA LEU A 266 -2.65 17.01 17.94
C LEU A 266 -3.99 17.48 18.51
N GLU A 267 -4.80 18.10 17.65
CA GLU A 267 -6.20 18.36 17.99
C GLU A 267 -6.99 17.05 17.88
N ASP A 268 -7.41 16.53 19.04
CA ASP A 268 -8.21 15.32 19.11
C ASP A 268 -9.41 15.54 20.03
N ASP A 269 -10.58 15.59 19.43
CA ASP A 269 -11.85 15.77 20.14
C ASP A 269 -12.09 14.68 21.18
N ASN A 270 -11.61 13.46 20.95
CA ASN A 270 -11.74 12.35 21.90
C ASN A 270 -10.90 12.56 23.17
N TRP A 271 -9.87 13.40 23.10
CA TRP A 271 -8.97 13.68 24.21
C TRP A 271 -9.17 15.07 24.85
N ARG A 272 -10.25 15.76 24.51
CA ARG A 272 -10.62 17.07 25.11
C ARG A 272 -10.83 17.01 26.63
N SER A 273 -11.11 15.81 27.19
CA SER A 273 -11.20 15.60 28.63
C SER A 273 -9.86 15.70 29.36
N GLY A 274 -8.76 15.85 28.62
CA GLY A 274 -7.41 15.96 29.17
C GLY A 274 -6.80 14.61 29.56
N VAL A 275 -6.04 14.62 30.67
CA VAL A 275 -5.33 13.43 31.13
C VAL A 275 -6.31 12.33 31.54
N ARG A 276 -5.94 11.08 31.26
CA ARG A 276 -6.68 9.88 31.65
C ARG A 276 -5.83 8.97 32.51
N ASP A 277 -6.40 8.53 33.63
CA ASP A 277 -5.81 7.55 34.55
C ASP A 277 -6.42 6.18 34.27
N TYR A 278 -5.66 5.30 33.62
CA TYR A 278 -6.13 3.99 33.20
C TYR A 278 -5.90 2.91 34.25
N TRP A 279 -6.88 2.02 34.35
CA TRP A 279 -6.88 0.89 35.28
C TRP A 279 -7.28 -0.39 34.58
N GLN A 280 -6.55 -1.45 34.85
CA GLN A 280 -6.99 -2.81 34.53
C GLN A 280 -7.82 -3.32 35.68
N VAL A 281 -9.06 -3.66 35.43
CA VAL A 281 -10.03 -4.12 36.45
C VAL A 281 -10.46 -5.54 36.12
N GLU A 282 -10.21 -6.46 37.02
CA GLU A 282 -10.73 -7.82 37.02
C GLU A 282 -12.04 -7.86 37.79
N THR A 283 -13.08 -8.41 37.22
CA THR A 283 -14.41 -8.50 37.86
C THR A 283 -14.65 -9.91 38.39
N LEU A 284 -15.48 -10.01 39.44
CA LEU A 284 -15.92 -11.28 39.98
C LEU A 284 -16.67 -12.15 38.96
N GLN A 285 -17.19 -11.52 37.88
CA GLN A 285 -17.86 -12.20 36.77
C GLN A 285 -16.87 -12.71 35.69
N GLY A 286 -15.57 -12.65 35.98
CA GLY A 286 -14.52 -13.17 35.10
C GLY A 286 -14.12 -12.25 33.94
N ARG A 287 -14.63 -11.03 33.88
CA ARG A 287 -14.21 -10.06 32.81
C ARG A 287 -13.00 -9.26 33.27
N ARG A 288 -12.10 -8.99 32.33
CA ARG A 288 -10.96 -8.10 32.52
C ARG A 288 -11.17 -6.86 31.64
N LEU A 289 -11.47 -5.73 32.28
CA LEU A 289 -11.84 -4.48 31.62
C LEU A 289 -10.77 -3.43 31.80
N TRP A 290 -10.65 -2.56 30.80
CA TRP A 290 -9.79 -1.39 30.83
C TRP A 290 -10.66 -0.15 31.05
N LEU A 291 -10.55 0.39 32.26
CA LEU A 291 -11.29 1.56 32.68
C LEU A 291 -10.35 2.75 32.74
N TYR A 292 -10.88 3.95 32.53
CA TYR A 292 -10.14 5.16 32.87
C TYR A 292 -11.00 6.17 33.59
N TYR A 293 -10.29 7.00 34.36
CA TYR A 293 -10.81 8.17 35.04
C TYR A 293 -10.25 9.45 34.46
N THR A 294 -11.05 10.49 34.31
CA THR A 294 -10.66 11.82 33.85
C THR A 294 -10.61 12.80 35.00
N PRO A 295 -9.41 13.22 35.50
CA PRO A 295 -9.30 14.12 36.64
C PRO A 295 -9.83 15.54 36.41
N GLN A 296 -9.65 16.10 35.19
CA GLN A 296 -10.06 17.45 34.83
C GLN A 296 -11.59 17.60 34.67
N ASN A 297 -12.23 16.57 34.21
CA ASN A 297 -13.69 16.45 34.11
C ASN A 297 -14.09 15.12 34.73
N PRO A 298 -14.32 15.05 36.05
CA PRO A 298 -14.45 13.81 36.79
C PRO A 298 -15.49 12.85 36.19
N GLY A 299 -15.03 11.70 35.72
CA GLY A 299 -15.88 10.67 35.13
C GLY A 299 -15.15 9.36 34.95
N TRP A 300 -15.89 8.25 34.97
CA TRP A 300 -15.38 6.91 34.73
C TRP A 300 -15.90 6.36 33.41
N PHE A 301 -15.00 5.70 32.66
CA PHE A 301 -15.32 5.14 31.37
C PHE A 301 -14.70 3.74 31.22
N VAL A 302 -15.38 2.86 30.50
CA VAL A 302 -14.83 1.58 29.98
C VAL A 302 -14.44 1.79 28.53
N GLN A 303 -13.20 1.44 28.17
CA GLN A 303 -12.68 1.63 26.82
C GLN A 303 -12.08 0.37 26.19
N GLY A 304 -11.88 -0.68 26.95
CA GLY A 304 -11.30 -1.89 26.41
C GLY A 304 -11.61 -3.13 27.26
N GLU A 305 -11.41 -4.28 26.62
CA GLU A 305 -11.55 -5.58 27.24
C GLU A 305 -10.34 -6.45 26.91
N PHE A 306 -9.74 -7.02 27.93
CA PHE A 306 -8.65 -8.01 27.78
C PHE A 306 -9.25 -9.38 27.50
N ALA A 307 -8.48 -10.26 26.86
CA ALA A 307 -8.85 -11.66 26.65
C ALA A 307 -8.85 -12.45 27.95
#